data_5e17a0e12c071231400ad3d0b3b87d3b
#
_entry.id   5e17a0e12c071231400ad3d0b3b87d3b
#
_cell.length_a   1.000
_cell.length_b   1.000
_cell.length_c   1.000
_cell.angle_alpha   90.00
_cell.angle_beta   90.00
_cell.angle_gamma   90.00
#
_symmetry.space_group_name_H-M   'P 1'
#
loop_
_entity.id
_entity.type
_entity.pdbx_description
1 polymer ?
#
loop_
_entity_poly.entity_id
_entity_poly.type
_entity_poly.pdbx_seq_one_letter_code
_entity_poly.pdbx_strand_id
1 'polypeptide(L)'
;MKKLALFAFTLLSAWAMTAKTITGPVDYVSPLVGTQSKHALSTGNTYPAIALPWGMNFWVPQTGKMGDGWAYTYDADKIRGFKQTHQPSPWINDYGQFAIMPVTGKAVFNQDERASWFSHKAETATPYYYKVYLADHDVVTEIAPTERAAAFRFTFPENDHSYVVVDAFDKGSFVKVIPSENKIIGYTTKNSGGVPANFKNYFVLVFDKPFTYTAAVASGVIDTNKLEATDNHAGALIGFKTRKGEQVNVRVASSFISPEQAELNLKELGTDNIEQIAAKGRKVWNDVLGRIEVKDDDIDHLRTFYSCLYRSVLFPRSFYEIDAKGDVMHYSPYNGEVLPGYMFTDTGFWDTFRCLFPFLNLMYPSMNTNCLLYTSPSP
;
A
#
# COMPACT_ATOMS: atom_id res chain seq x y z
N MET A 1 25.89 -31.02 -57.23
CA MET A 1 24.97 -29.95 -56.79
C MET A 1 24.17 -30.50 -55.63
N LYS A 2 24.57 -30.21 -54.39
CA LYS A 2 23.89 -30.70 -53.16
C LYS A 2 22.97 -29.59 -52.69
N LYS A 3 21.67 -29.83 -52.63
CA LYS A 3 20.67 -28.93 -52.07
C LYS A 3 20.71 -29.05 -50.52
N LEU A 4 21.05 -27.95 -49.89
CA LEU A 4 20.98 -27.78 -48.42
C LEU A 4 19.54 -27.40 -48.07
N ALA A 5 18.83 -28.25 -47.37
CA ALA A 5 17.51 -27.95 -46.81
C ALA A 5 17.72 -27.29 -45.44
N LEU A 6 17.36 -26.02 -45.33
CA LEU A 6 17.38 -25.26 -44.08
C LEU A 6 16.06 -25.53 -43.34
N PHE A 7 16.13 -26.32 -42.26
CA PHE A 7 14.99 -26.49 -41.35
C PHE A 7 14.97 -25.32 -40.37
N ALA A 8 14.04 -24.41 -40.56
CA ALA A 8 13.73 -23.37 -39.60
C ALA A 8 12.84 -23.98 -38.49
N PHE A 9 13.42 -24.23 -37.32
CA PHE A 9 12.66 -24.57 -36.08
C PHE A 9 12.12 -23.26 -35.52
N THR A 10 10.87 -22.93 -35.77
CA THR A 10 10.14 -21.89 -35.06
C THR A 10 9.68 -22.48 -33.72
N LEU A 11 10.41 -22.13 -32.66
CA LEU A 11 9.94 -22.34 -31.30
C LEU A 11 8.77 -21.37 -31.03
N LEU A 12 7.54 -21.86 -31.25
CA LEU A 12 6.36 -21.26 -30.64
C LEU A 12 6.39 -21.59 -29.14
N SER A 13 6.90 -20.67 -28.35
CA SER A 13 6.63 -20.66 -26.91
C SER A 13 5.15 -20.31 -26.73
N ALA A 14 4.29 -21.32 -26.66
CA ALA A 14 2.92 -21.15 -26.19
C ALA A 14 2.98 -20.69 -24.74
N TRP A 15 2.76 -19.41 -24.51
CA TRP A 15 2.39 -18.91 -23.18
C TRP A 15 1.01 -19.47 -22.87
N ALA A 16 0.99 -20.62 -22.21
CA ALA A 16 -0.23 -21.10 -21.56
C ALA A 16 -0.63 -20.04 -20.52
N MET A 17 -1.63 -19.24 -20.84
CA MET A 17 -2.39 -18.53 -19.82
C MET A 17 -3.00 -19.61 -18.92
N THR A 18 -2.33 -19.94 -17.83
CA THR A 18 -2.93 -20.77 -16.79
C THR A 18 -4.11 -19.99 -16.24
N ALA A 19 -5.32 -20.41 -16.58
CA ALA A 19 -6.54 -19.87 -15.99
C ALA A 19 -6.36 -19.94 -14.47
N LYS A 20 -6.52 -18.82 -13.77
CA LYS A 20 -6.39 -18.75 -12.31
C LYS A 20 -7.41 -19.71 -11.71
N THR A 21 -6.94 -20.74 -11.02
CA THR A 21 -7.81 -21.70 -10.36
C THR A 21 -8.56 -20.98 -9.23
N ILE A 22 -9.88 -20.92 -9.31
CA ILE A 22 -10.75 -20.37 -8.28
C ILE A 22 -10.87 -21.42 -7.18
N THR A 23 -10.37 -21.10 -5.99
CA THR A 23 -10.41 -21.97 -4.81
C THR A 23 -11.05 -21.30 -3.59
N GLY A 24 -11.51 -20.04 -3.75
CA GLY A 24 -12.22 -19.30 -2.71
C GLY A 24 -12.78 -17.98 -3.21
N PRO A 25 -13.67 -17.35 -2.45
CA PRO A 25 -14.39 -16.14 -2.85
C PRO A 25 -13.47 -14.96 -3.21
N VAL A 26 -12.30 -14.84 -2.58
CA VAL A 26 -11.34 -13.78 -2.91
C VAL A 26 -10.77 -13.89 -4.32
N ASP A 27 -10.84 -15.05 -4.95
CA ASP A 27 -10.35 -15.23 -6.32
C ASP A 27 -11.25 -14.56 -7.37
N TYR A 28 -12.51 -14.27 -7.03
CA TYR A 28 -13.42 -13.47 -7.86
C TYR A 28 -13.17 -11.96 -7.73
N VAL A 29 -12.51 -11.51 -6.64
CA VAL A 29 -12.31 -10.09 -6.38
C VAL A 29 -11.32 -9.47 -7.37
N SER A 30 -11.72 -8.35 -7.96
CA SER A 30 -10.82 -7.45 -8.67
C SER A 30 -10.81 -6.08 -7.99
N PRO A 31 -9.70 -5.69 -7.32
CA PRO A 31 -9.56 -4.35 -6.75
C PRO A 31 -9.58 -3.23 -7.81
N LEU A 32 -9.42 -3.58 -9.09
CA LEU A 32 -9.43 -2.62 -10.21
C LEU A 32 -10.84 -2.26 -10.68
N VAL A 33 -11.88 -3.00 -10.28
CA VAL A 33 -13.28 -2.67 -10.64
C VAL A 33 -13.63 -1.27 -10.14
N GLY A 34 -14.15 -0.43 -11.04
CA GLY A 34 -14.54 0.96 -10.74
C GLY A 34 -13.40 1.99 -10.81
N THR A 35 -12.16 1.58 -11.10
CA THR A 35 -11.01 2.50 -11.18
C THR A 35 -10.86 3.17 -12.55
N GLN A 36 -11.55 2.66 -13.60
CA GLN A 36 -11.65 3.29 -14.90
C GLN A 36 -12.90 4.18 -14.95
N SER A 37 -12.71 5.50 -14.86
CA SER A 37 -13.80 6.46 -14.81
C SER A 37 -13.36 7.80 -15.40
N LYS A 38 -14.25 8.78 -15.42
CA LYS A 38 -13.99 10.15 -15.88
C LYS A 38 -14.19 11.13 -14.73
N HIS A 39 -13.54 12.28 -14.79
CA HIS A 39 -13.69 13.33 -13.77
C HIS A 39 -15.15 13.66 -13.47
N ALA A 40 -16.00 13.75 -14.50
CA ALA A 40 -17.45 13.99 -14.35
C ALA A 40 -18.20 12.87 -13.60
N LEU A 41 -17.60 11.68 -13.46
CA LEU A 41 -18.14 10.53 -12.75
C LEU A 41 -17.32 10.21 -11.49
N SER A 42 -16.66 11.22 -10.91
CA SER A 42 -15.84 11.06 -9.70
C SER A 42 -14.67 10.08 -9.86
N THR A 43 -13.94 10.18 -10.97
CA THR A 43 -12.68 9.43 -11.19
C THR A 43 -11.80 9.50 -9.95
N GLY A 44 -11.22 8.35 -9.56
CA GLY A 44 -10.23 8.28 -8.49
C GLY A 44 -10.78 8.10 -7.09
N ASN A 45 -12.10 8.12 -6.89
CA ASN A 45 -12.68 7.70 -5.61
C ASN A 45 -12.56 6.20 -5.36
N THR A 46 -12.32 5.44 -6.42
CA THR A 46 -12.10 4.00 -6.37
C THR A 46 -10.67 3.71 -6.76
N TYR A 47 -9.93 3.03 -5.91
CA TYR A 47 -8.54 2.65 -6.11
C TYR A 47 -8.33 1.18 -5.72
N PRO A 48 -7.29 0.49 -6.23
CA PRO A 48 -6.98 -0.87 -5.84
C PRO A 48 -6.36 -0.88 -4.44
N ALA A 49 -7.17 -1.02 -3.40
CA ALA A 49 -6.69 -1.12 -2.04
C ALA A 49 -6.04 -2.49 -1.80
N ILE A 50 -4.74 -2.50 -1.60
CA ILE A 50 -3.99 -3.68 -1.15
C ILE A 50 -3.92 -3.59 0.36
N ALA A 51 -4.79 -4.33 1.05
CA ALA A 51 -5.00 -4.22 2.49
C ALA A 51 -5.70 -5.46 3.04
N LEU A 52 -5.71 -5.63 4.35
CA LEU A 52 -6.63 -6.55 5.01
C LEU A 52 -8.00 -5.88 5.24
N PRO A 53 -9.07 -6.67 5.47
CA PRO A 53 -10.38 -6.10 5.81
C PRO A 53 -10.26 -5.18 7.02
N TRP A 54 -10.83 -3.97 6.94
CA TRP A 54 -10.77 -2.95 7.98
C TRP A 54 -9.36 -2.60 8.49
N GLY A 55 -8.31 -2.91 7.71
CA GLY A 55 -6.92 -2.67 8.09
C GLY A 55 -6.63 -1.18 8.34
N MET A 56 -5.62 -0.89 9.17
CA MET A 56 -5.20 0.49 9.44
C MET A 56 -4.55 1.11 8.20
N ASN A 57 -3.70 0.35 7.51
CA ASN A 57 -2.93 0.83 6.37
C ASN A 57 -3.37 0.17 5.08
N PHE A 58 -3.65 0.98 4.07
CA PHE A 58 -3.90 0.54 2.71
C PHE A 58 -2.73 0.93 1.83
N TRP A 59 -2.36 0.06 0.90
CA TRP A 59 -1.33 0.32 -0.10
C TRP A 59 -1.96 0.45 -1.47
N VAL A 60 -1.43 1.38 -2.27
CA VAL A 60 -1.92 1.63 -3.63
C VAL A 60 -0.78 2.01 -4.56
N PRO A 61 -0.73 1.50 -5.81
CA PRO A 61 0.13 2.07 -6.84
C PRO A 61 -0.32 3.50 -7.11
N GLN A 62 0.58 4.46 -6.99
CA GLN A 62 0.29 5.88 -7.16
C GLN A 62 0.46 6.26 -8.63
N THR A 63 -0.63 6.55 -9.32
CA THR A 63 -0.61 7.12 -10.68
C THR A 63 -0.80 8.64 -10.69
N GLY A 64 -1.50 9.19 -9.67
CA GLY A 64 -1.65 10.63 -9.45
C GLY A 64 -0.41 11.30 -8.85
N LYS A 65 -0.41 12.62 -8.81
CA LYS A 65 0.68 13.41 -8.19
C LYS A 65 0.46 13.56 -6.69
N MET A 66 1.50 14.01 -5.99
CA MET A 66 1.42 14.45 -4.61
C MET A 66 0.39 15.59 -4.48
N GLY A 67 -0.44 15.52 -3.45
CA GLY A 67 -1.54 16.48 -3.25
C GLY A 67 -2.78 16.20 -4.07
N ASP A 68 -2.72 15.25 -5.01
CA ASP A 68 -3.89 14.76 -5.72
C ASP A 68 -4.65 13.76 -4.84
N GLY A 69 -5.94 14.02 -4.62
CA GLY A 69 -6.80 13.09 -3.89
C GLY A 69 -7.09 11.79 -4.65
N TRP A 70 -6.80 11.78 -5.94
CA TRP A 70 -6.92 10.60 -6.79
C TRP A 70 -5.62 9.80 -6.78
N ALA A 71 -5.56 8.77 -5.93
CA ALA A 71 -4.36 7.96 -5.80
C ALA A 71 -4.06 7.13 -7.06
N TYR A 72 -5.10 6.64 -7.73
CA TYR A 72 -4.98 5.73 -8.88
C TYR A 72 -6.09 5.97 -9.91
N THR A 73 -5.72 5.89 -11.18
CA THR A 73 -6.64 5.90 -12.32
C THR A 73 -6.23 4.79 -13.28
N TYR A 74 -7.16 3.91 -13.69
CA TYR A 74 -6.87 2.78 -14.58
C TYR A 74 -6.31 3.20 -15.93
N ASP A 75 -6.76 4.33 -16.48
CA ASP A 75 -6.30 4.83 -17.78
C ASP A 75 -4.90 5.47 -17.73
N ALA A 76 -4.29 5.58 -16.54
CA ALA A 76 -2.93 6.08 -16.42
C ALA A 76 -1.91 5.01 -16.82
N ASP A 77 -0.82 5.46 -17.43
CA ASP A 77 0.24 4.64 -17.99
C ASP A 77 1.54 4.65 -17.18
N LYS A 78 1.60 5.47 -16.10
CA LYS A 78 2.77 5.61 -15.25
C LYS A 78 2.46 5.49 -13.76
N ILE A 79 3.32 4.76 -13.05
CA ILE A 79 3.35 4.69 -11.59
C ILE A 79 4.48 5.59 -11.08
N ARG A 80 4.18 6.43 -10.06
CA ARG A 80 5.11 7.37 -9.41
C ARG A 80 5.62 6.90 -8.07
N GLY A 81 5.02 5.84 -7.52
CA GLY A 81 5.35 5.24 -6.24
C GLY A 81 4.29 4.25 -5.79
N PHE A 82 4.56 3.59 -4.68
CA PHE A 82 3.61 2.76 -3.97
C PHE A 82 3.31 3.46 -2.66
N LYS A 83 2.10 4.00 -2.57
CA LYS A 83 1.70 4.91 -1.51
C LYS A 83 0.98 4.15 -0.41
N GLN A 84 1.38 4.40 0.85
CA GLN A 84 0.50 4.15 1.98
C GLN A 84 -0.60 5.20 1.98
N THR A 85 -1.83 4.77 2.06
CA THR A 85 -3.00 5.64 2.00
C THR A 85 -3.99 5.28 3.09
N HIS A 86 -4.80 6.26 3.49
CA HIS A 86 -5.82 6.09 4.51
C HIS A 86 -7.21 6.40 3.95
N GLN A 87 -7.47 7.65 3.62
CA GLN A 87 -8.73 8.08 3.01
C GLN A 87 -8.45 9.00 1.81
N PRO A 88 -7.90 8.49 0.69
CA PRO A 88 -7.71 9.31 -0.48
C PRO A 88 -9.06 9.77 -1.00
N SER A 89 -9.22 11.09 -1.08
CA SER A 89 -10.46 11.74 -1.51
C SER A 89 -10.13 12.94 -2.36
N PRO A 90 -10.81 13.15 -3.50
CA PRO A 90 -10.63 14.33 -4.32
C PRO A 90 -11.10 15.62 -3.63
N TRP A 91 -11.91 15.51 -2.58
CA TRP A 91 -12.44 16.67 -1.86
C TRP A 91 -11.59 17.08 -0.67
N ILE A 92 -11.20 16.11 0.17
CA ILE A 92 -10.49 16.39 1.43
C ILE A 92 -9.04 15.92 1.41
N ASN A 93 -8.60 15.27 0.32
CA ASN A 93 -7.31 14.60 0.22
C ASN A 93 -7.12 13.48 1.25
N ASP A 94 -5.90 12.98 1.31
CA ASP A 94 -5.46 11.89 2.19
C ASP A 94 -4.68 12.46 3.38
N TYR A 95 -4.41 11.64 4.38
CA TYR A 95 -3.64 12.01 5.55
C TYR A 95 -2.63 10.91 5.93
N GLY A 96 -1.56 11.30 6.60
CA GLY A 96 -0.54 10.38 7.12
C GLY A 96 0.16 9.54 6.05
N GLN A 97 0.18 9.99 4.82
CA GLN A 97 0.65 9.24 3.65
C GLN A 97 2.14 9.41 3.40
N PHE A 98 2.77 8.37 2.89
CA PHE A 98 4.11 8.38 2.31
C PHE A 98 4.18 7.36 1.17
N ALA A 99 5.21 7.45 0.33
CA ALA A 99 5.38 6.55 -0.81
C ALA A 99 6.80 5.98 -0.89
N ILE A 100 6.89 4.80 -1.51
CA ILE A 100 8.14 4.10 -1.78
C ILE A 100 8.21 3.85 -3.29
N MET A 101 9.37 4.10 -3.91
CA MET A 101 9.55 3.86 -5.35
C MET A 101 10.94 3.32 -5.65
N PRO A 102 11.08 2.14 -6.27
CA PRO A 102 12.35 1.68 -6.80
C PRO A 102 12.67 2.40 -8.12
N VAL A 103 13.92 2.80 -8.29
CA VAL A 103 14.42 3.44 -9.51
C VAL A 103 15.81 2.91 -9.85
N THR A 104 16.21 3.00 -11.12
CA THR A 104 17.54 2.58 -11.59
C THR A 104 18.23 3.65 -12.40
N GLY A 105 19.56 3.58 -12.49
CA GLY A 105 20.41 4.42 -13.33
C GLY A 105 20.72 5.79 -12.75
N LYS A 106 19.73 6.57 -12.33
CA LYS A 106 19.91 7.91 -11.78
C LYS A 106 19.22 8.07 -10.43
N ALA A 107 19.92 8.64 -9.47
CA ALA A 107 19.30 9.07 -8.21
C ALA A 107 18.34 10.24 -8.48
N VAL A 108 17.04 9.98 -8.35
CA VAL A 108 15.98 10.95 -8.67
C VAL A 108 14.89 10.90 -7.62
N PHE A 109 14.48 12.08 -7.13
CA PHE A 109 13.41 12.22 -6.13
C PHE A 109 12.10 12.75 -6.74
N ASN A 110 12.20 13.61 -7.75
CA ASN A 110 11.04 14.23 -8.38
C ASN A 110 10.05 13.17 -8.91
N GLN A 111 8.76 13.37 -8.64
CA GLN A 111 7.70 12.40 -8.95
C GLN A 111 7.51 12.14 -10.43
N ASP A 112 7.68 13.15 -11.28
CA ASP A 112 7.52 13.00 -12.72
C ASP A 112 8.75 12.33 -13.35
N GLU A 113 9.96 12.61 -12.83
CA GLU A 113 11.22 12.03 -13.30
C GLU A 113 11.37 10.56 -12.87
N ARG A 114 10.89 10.19 -11.66
CA ARG A 114 10.94 8.79 -11.18
C ARG A 114 9.81 7.92 -11.67
N ALA A 115 8.77 8.52 -12.28
CA ALA A 115 7.62 7.79 -12.79
C ALA A 115 8.01 6.77 -13.85
N SER A 116 7.44 5.59 -13.79
CA SER A 116 7.71 4.50 -14.72
C SER A 116 6.46 4.05 -15.46
N TRP A 117 6.62 3.80 -16.75
CA TRP A 117 5.62 3.10 -17.54
C TRP A 117 5.32 1.72 -16.97
N PHE A 118 4.06 1.32 -17.01
CA PHE A 118 3.61 -0.03 -16.67
C PHE A 118 2.49 -0.48 -17.61
N SER A 119 2.17 -1.76 -17.55
CA SER A 119 1.07 -2.33 -18.32
C SER A 119 0.21 -3.21 -17.43
N HIS A 120 -1.11 -3.08 -17.54
CA HIS A 120 -2.06 -3.96 -16.85
C HIS A 120 -1.89 -5.44 -17.23
N LYS A 121 -1.25 -5.75 -18.38
CA LYS A 121 -0.89 -7.14 -18.75
C LYS A 121 0.23 -7.71 -17.88
N ALA A 122 1.04 -6.84 -17.25
CA ALA A 122 2.11 -7.20 -16.33
C ALA A 122 1.80 -6.76 -14.88
N GLU A 123 0.52 -6.48 -14.60
CA GLU A 123 0.01 -6.10 -13.29
C GLU A 123 -0.83 -7.26 -12.72
N THR A 124 -0.61 -7.57 -11.46
CA THR A 124 -1.47 -8.45 -10.67
C THR A 124 -1.97 -7.65 -9.47
N ALA A 125 -3.28 -7.45 -9.38
CA ALA A 125 -3.92 -6.77 -8.26
C ALA A 125 -4.91 -7.71 -7.58
N THR A 126 -4.64 -8.04 -6.33
CA THR A 126 -5.56 -8.73 -5.42
C THR A 126 -5.62 -7.94 -4.11
N PRO A 127 -6.61 -8.14 -3.25
CA PRO A 127 -6.65 -7.44 -1.96
C PRO A 127 -5.44 -7.69 -1.06
N TYR A 128 -4.83 -8.86 -1.17
CA TYR A 128 -3.75 -9.35 -0.29
C TYR A 128 -2.37 -9.40 -0.95
N TYR A 129 -2.26 -9.06 -2.24
CA TYR A 129 -1.01 -9.10 -2.99
C TYR A 129 -1.10 -8.24 -4.24
N TYR A 130 -0.05 -7.47 -4.46
CA TYR A 130 0.12 -6.67 -5.68
C TYR A 130 1.48 -6.97 -6.32
N LYS A 131 1.52 -6.97 -7.64
CA LYS A 131 2.74 -7.12 -8.42
C LYS A 131 2.64 -6.33 -9.71
N VAL A 132 3.73 -5.63 -10.07
CA VAL A 132 3.81 -4.90 -11.33
C VAL A 132 5.25 -4.83 -11.83
N TYR A 133 5.41 -4.77 -13.14
CA TYR A 133 6.68 -4.48 -13.80
C TYR A 133 6.76 -2.99 -14.18
N LEU A 134 7.82 -2.33 -13.74
CA LEU A 134 8.14 -0.92 -13.99
C LEU A 134 9.13 -0.83 -15.14
N ALA A 135 8.65 -0.47 -16.33
CA ALA A 135 9.40 -0.62 -17.58
C ALA A 135 10.62 0.32 -17.69
N ASP A 136 10.50 1.58 -17.20
CA ASP A 136 11.61 2.55 -17.30
C ASP A 136 12.76 2.20 -16.34
N HIS A 137 12.49 1.41 -15.31
CA HIS A 137 13.48 1.01 -14.31
C HIS A 137 13.88 -0.46 -14.41
N ASP A 138 13.22 -1.26 -15.26
CA ASP A 138 13.39 -2.72 -15.36
C ASP A 138 13.27 -3.41 -13.99
N VAL A 139 12.29 -2.99 -13.18
CA VAL A 139 12.09 -3.50 -11.81
C VAL A 139 10.72 -4.14 -11.69
N VAL A 140 10.67 -5.34 -11.08
CA VAL A 140 9.42 -5.91 -10.60
C VAL A 140 9.21 -5.52 -9.15
N THR A 141 8.07 -4.93 -8.84
CA THR A 141 7.64 -4.59 -7.48
C THR A 141 6.52 -5.50 -7.02
N GLU A 142 6.63 -6.01 -5.81
CA GLU A 142 5.63 -6.85 -5.16
C GLU A 142 5.32 -6.30 -3.76
N ILE A 143 4.04 -6.40 -3.34
CA ILE A 143 3.55 -5.91 -2.05
C ILE A 143 2.61 -6.95 -1.45
N ALA A 144 2.77 -7.25 -0.15
CA ALA A 144 1.82 -8.04 0.63
C ALA A 144 1.57 -7.35 2.00
N PRO A 145 0.31 -6.98 2.32
CA PRO A 145 -0.03 -6.21 3.52
C PRO A 145 -0.37 -7.09 4.71
N THR A 146 -0.21 -6.51 5.91
CA THR A 146 -0.90 -6.87 7.14
C THR A 146 -1.84 -5.72 7.57
N GLU A 147 -2.32 -5.68 8.80
CA GLU A 147 -3.18 -4.59 9.26
C GLU A 147 -2.44 -3.25 9.32
N ARG A 148 -1.20 -3.24 9.85
CA ARG A 148 -0.39 -2.03 10.13
C ARG A 148 0.97 -2.03 9.44
N ALA A 149 1.31 -3.14 8.76
CA ALA A 149 2.59 -3.31 8.09
C ALA A 149 2.41 -3.84 6.65
N ALA A 150 3.52 -3.91 5.91
CA ALA A 150 3.58 -4.58 4.62
C ALA A 150 5.00 -5.09 4.33
N ALA A 151 5.09 -6.18 3.57
CA ALA A 151 6.31 -6.59 2.93
C ALA A 151 6.34 -6.09 1.49
N PHE A 152 7.49 -5.54 1.10
CA PHE A 152 7.81 -5.20 -0.28
C PHE A 152 8.95 -6.06 -0.77
N ARG A 153 8.94 -6.38 -2.04
CA ARG A 153 10.08 -6.98 -2.73
C ARG A 153 10.30 -6.27 -4.06
N PHE A 154 11.50 -5.79 -4.26
CA PHE A 154 11.96 -5.19 -5.50
C PHE A 154 12.94 -6.16 -6.17
N THR A 155 12.62 -6.64 -7.37
CA THR A 155 13.52 -7.46 -8.18
C THR A 155 14.17 -6.56 -9.22
N PHE A 156 15.46 -6.30 -9.05
CA PHE A 156 16.24 -5.38 -9.87
C PHE A 156 16.95 -6.06 -11.04
N PRO A 157 17.29 -5.32 -12.10
CA PRO A 157 18.24 -5.74 -13.12
C PRO A 157 19.67 -5.73 -12.55
N GLU A 158 20.64 -6.12 -13.38
CA GLU A 158 22.05 -5.84 -13.10
C GLU A 158 22.29 -4.34 -13.27
N ASN A 159 22.63 -3.66 -12.16
CA ASN A 159 22.85 -2.22 -12.16
C ASN A 159 23.67 -1.79 -10.93
N ASP A 160 24.71 -0.95 -11.16
CA ASP A 160 25.49 -0.35 -10.06
C ASP A 160 24.73 0.79 -9.36
N HIS A 161 23.63 1.25 -9.92
CA HIS A 161 22.82 2.39 -9.51
C HIS A 161 21.34 2.02 -9.36
N SER A 162 21.06 1.05 -8.51
CA SER A 162 19.70 0.69 -8.10
C SER A 162 19.34 1.45 -6.82
N TYR A 163 18.20 2.15 -6.81
CA TYR A 163 17.81 2.97 -5.66
C TYR A 163 16.39 2.66 -5.21
N VAL A 164 16.12 2.98 -3.95
CA VAL A 164 14.76 3.08 -3.40
C VAL A 164 14.57 4.49 -2.84
N VAL A 165 13.53 5.14 -3.32
CA VAL A 165 13.09 6.46 -2.87
C VAL A 165 12.03 6.27 -1.79
N VAL A 166 12.18 6.98 -0.66
CA VAL A 166 11.16 7.15 0.36
C VAL A 166 10.73 8.61 0.35
N ASP A 167 9.47 8.86 0.03
CA ASP A 167 8.89 10.19 -0.13
C ASP A 167 7.85 10.39 0.98
N ALA A 168 8.15 11.25 1.96
CA ALA A 168 7.28 11.49 3.10
C ALA A 168 6.25 12.62 2.87
N PHE A 169 6.12 13.08 1.65
CA PHE A 169 5.18 14.10 1.16
C PHE A 169 5.31 15.48 1.83
N ASP A 170 4.53 16.43 1.31
CA ASP A 170 4.48 17.83 1.75
C ASP A 170 3.66 18.02 3.05
N LYS A 171 3.63 19.25 3.54
CA LYS A 171 2.99 19.77 4.77
C LYS A 171 3.70 19.39 6.07
N GLY A 172 4.98 19.08 5.99
CA GLY A 172 5.85 18.78 7.11
C GLY A 172 6.15 17.31 7.23
N SER A 173 7.41 16.98 7.13
CA SER A 173 7.88 15.61 7.23
C SER A 173 9.32 15.52 7.73
N PHE A 174 9.68 14.35 8.20
CA PHE A 174 11.01 14.01 8.68
C PHE A 174 11.39 12.63 8.15
N VAL A 175 12.65 12.47 7.78
CA VAL A 175 13.26 11.17 7.48
C VAL A 175 14.64 11.08 8.08
N LYS A 176 15.05 9.86 8.46
CA LYS A 176 16.39 9.52 8.90
C LYS A 176 16.80 8.16 8.39
N VAL A 177 17.94 8.12 7.71
CA VAL A 177 18.59 6.88 7.26
C VAL A 177 19.56 6.42 8.35
N ILE A 178 19.48 5.15 8.73
CA ILE A 178 20.34 4.50 9.73
C ILE A 178 21.07 3.34 9.04
N PRO A 179 22.21 3.60 8.37
CA PRO A 179 22.88 2.60 7.54
C PRO A 179 23.34 1.37 8.32
N SER A 180 23.74 1.54 9.59
CA SER A 180 24.19 0.43 10.46
C SER A 180 23.09 -0.60 10.76
N GLU A 181 21.82 -0.21 10.57
CA GLU A 181 20.66 -1.06 10.82
C GLU A 181 19.89 -1.39 9.52
N ASN A 182 20.38 -0.94 8.36
CA ASN A 182 19.68 -1.02 7.09
C ASN A 182 18.25 -0.46 7.19
N LYS A 183 18.07 0.65 7.91
CA LYS A 183 16.78 1.15 8.34
C LYS A 183 16.58 2.61 7.94
N ILE A 184 15.32 2.95 7.65
CA ILE A 184 14.85 4.32 7.53
C ILE A 184 13.69 4.50 8.51
N ILE A 185 13.71 5.59 9.27
CA ILE A 185 12.61 6.04 10.10
C ILE A 185 12.16 7.42 9.65
N GLY A 186 10.92 7.75 9.91
CA GLY A 186 10.42 9.08 9.62
C GLY A 186 9.01 9.31 10.14
N TYR A 187 8.49 10.47 9.81
CA TYR A 187 7.07 10.79 10.01
C TYR A 187 6.59 11.76 8.94
N THR A 188 5.30 11.79 8.75
CA THR A 188 4.59 12.81 8.00
C THR A 188 3.50 13.43 8.87
N THR A 189 3.32 14.75 8.74
CA THR A 189 2.23 15.48 9.37
C THR A 189 1.11 15.82 8.38
N LYS A 190 1.17 15.25 7.17
CA LYS A 190 0.20 15.48 6.11
C LYS A 190 -1.21 15.18 6.59
N ASN A 191 -2.08 16.17 6.51
CA ASN A 191 -3.50 16.06 6.83
C ASN A 191 -4.29 17.17 6.11
N SER A 192 -5.61 17.08 6.17
CA SER A 192 -6.52 18.06 5.55
C SER A 192 -7.02 19.13 6.53
N GLY A 193 -6.53 19.14 7.75
CA GLY A 193 -6.93 20.04 8.83
C GLY A 193 -7.86 19.37 9.85
N GLY A 194 -8.13 20.09 10.94
CA GLY A 194 -9.04 19.64 12.00
C GLY A 194 -8.45 18.62 12.99
N VAL A 195 -7.13 18.38 12.92
CA VAL A 195 -6.42 17.50 13.87
C VAL A 195 -5.49 18.31 14.78
N PRO A 196 -5.14 17.82 15.99
CA PRO A 196 -4.19 18.45 16.88
C PRO A 196 -2.80 18.66 16.23
N ALA A 197 -2.06 19.66 16.72
CA ALA A 197 -0.75 20.03 16.16
C ALA A 197 0.32 18.93 16.27
N ASN A 198 0.13 17.96 17.18
CA ASN A 198 1.02 16.82 17.35
C ASN A 198 0.68 15.63 16.48
N PHE A 199 -0.30 15.74 15.57
CA PHE A 199 -0.66 14.67 14.63
C PHE A 199 0.55 14.29 13.76
N LYS A 200 0.88 13.01 13.78
CA LYS A 200 1.93 12.42 12.94
C LYS A 200 1.56 10.99 12.57
N ASN A 201 1.94 10.58 11.38
CA ASN A 201 2.08 9.17 11.05
C ASN A 201 3.58 8.85 11.00
N TYR A 202 4.06 8.12 11.99
CA TYR A 202 5.42 7.62 12.07
C TYR A 202 5.55 6.38 11.21
N PHE A 203 6.71 6.19 10.55
CA PHE A 203 6.96 5.01 9.75
C PHE A 203 8.39 4.49 9.95
N VAL A 204 8.54 3.19 9.74
CA VAL A 204 9.81 2.48 9.76
C VAL A 204 9.91 1.56 8.54
N LEU A 205 11.06 1.58 7.88
CA LEU A 205 11.41 0.65 6.80
C LEU A 205 12.70 -0.06 7.18
N VAL A 206 12.69 -1.40 7.10
CA VAL A 206 13.89 -2.24 7.33
C VAL A 206 14.17 -3.03 6.08
N PHE A 207 15.41 -2.92 5.61
CA PHE A 207 15.90 -3.57 4.39
C PHE A 207 16.74 -4.79 4.72
N ASP A 208 16.67 -5.82 3.89
CA ASP A 208 17.46 -7.04 4.06
C ASP A 208 18.92 -6.92 3.55
N LYS A 209 19.27 -5.75 2.99
CA LYS A 209 20.59 -5.50 2.39
C LYS A 209 21.21 -4.20 2.87
N PRO A 210 22.54 -4.15 3.01
CA PRO A 210 23.26 -2.93 3.34
C PRO A 210 23.18 -1.92 2.19
N PHE A 211 23.16 -0.64 2.54
CA PHE A 211 23.14 0.46 1.59
C PHE A 211 24.54 0.73 1.04
N THR A 212 24.65 0.89 -0.27
CA THR A 212 25.86 1.36 -0.96
C THR A 212 25.83 2.85 -1.27
N TYR A 213 24.66 3.47 -1.11
CA TYR A 213 24.42 4.90 -1.31
C TYR A 213 23.34 5.35 -0.33
N THR A 214 23.51 6.55 0.23
CA THR A 214 22.53 7.17 1.11
C THR A 214 22.47 8.67 0.84
N ALA A 215 21.28 9.24 0.86
CA ALA A 215 21.05 10.67 0.79
C ALA A 215 19.75 11.03 1.53
N ALA A 216 19.75 12.15 2.20
CA ALA A 216 18.53 12.80 2.65
C ALA A 216 18.08 13.82 1.61
N VAL A 217 16.77 14.09 1.55
CA VAL A 217 16.17 15.04 0.62
C VAL A 217 15.37 16.07 1.38
N ALA A 218 15.60 17.33 1.07
CA ALA A 218 14.84 18.45 1.58
C ALA A 218 14.39 19.33 0.40
N SER A 219 13.10 19.60 0.28
CA SER A 219 12.53 20.42 -0.81
C SER A 219 13.02 20.04 -2.21
N GLY A 220 13.16 18.73 -2.46
CA GLY A 220 13.60 18.17 -3.75
C GLY A 220 15.12 18.15 -3.96
N VAL A 221 15.92 18.73 -3.05
CA VAL A 221 17.41 18.72 -3.13
C VAL A 221 17.93 17.44 -2.46
N ILE A 222 18.68 16.64 -3.23
CA ILE A 222 19.33 15.41 -2.76
C ILE A 222 20.70 15.77 -2.18
N ASP A 223 20.91 15.48 -0.89
CA ASP A 223 22.18 15.73 -0.19
C ASP A 223 22.78 14.41 0.33
N THR A 224 23.86 13.97 -0.30
CA THR A 224 24.58 12.74 0.07
C THR A 224 25.42 12.86 1.34
N ASN A 225 25.64 14.07 1.85
CA ASN A 225 26.34 14.31 3.09
C ASN A 225 25.44 14.27 4.32
N LYS A 226 24.13 14.12 4.11
CA LYS A 226 23.14 14.07 5.17
C LYS A 226 22.42 12.73 5.21
N LEU A 227 22.19 12.26 6.42
CA LEU A 227 21.41 11.04 6.71
C LEU A 227 20.01 11.35 7.22
N GLU A 228 19.71 12.63 7.48
CA GLU A 228 18.38 13.04 7.95
C GLU A 228 17.97 14.39 7.36
N ALA A 229 16.67 14.58 7.24
CA ALA A 229 16.06 15.84 6.82
C ALA A 229 14.75 16.06 7.55
N THR A 230 14.52 17.30 7.97
CA THR A 230 13.22 17.81 8.42
C THR A 230 12.89 18.99 7.54
N ASP A 231 11.77 18.93 6.83
CA ASP A 231 11.39 19.95 5.87
C ASP A 231 9.87 19.95 5.64
N ASN A 232 9.38 20.92 4.89
CA ASN A 232 8.01 20.86 4.37
C ASN A 232 7.79 19.59 3.52
N HIS A 233 8.80 19.15 2.77
CA HIS A 233 8.81 17.94 1.97
C HIS A 233 10.15 17.23 2.10
N ALA A 234 10.25 16.33 3.07
CA ALA A 234 11.42 15.50 3.28
C ALA A 234 11.31 14.14 2.58
N GLY A 235 12.45 13.57 2.28
CA GLY A 235 12.57 12.23 1.71
C GLY A 235 13.95 11.63 1.91
N ALA A 236 14.12 10.39 1.48
CA ALA A 236 15.40 9.71 1.47
C ALA A 236 15.60 8.92 0.17
N LEU A 237 16.85 8.81 -0.24
CA LEU A 237 17.28 7.85 -1.25
C LEU A 237 18.33 6.92 -0.65
N ILE A 238 18.14 5.63 -0.84
CA ILE A 238 19.15 4.62 -0.55
C ILE A 238 19.45 3.83 -1.80
N GLY A 239 20.68 3.36 -1.96
CA GLY A 239 21.10 2.66 -3.16
C GLY A 239 21.75 1.32 -2.88
N PHE A 240 21.78 0.50 -3.92
CA PHE A 240 22.32 -0.84 -3.96
C PHE A 240 23.09 -1.05 -5.26
N LYS A 241 24.07 -1.96 -5.23
CA LYS A 241 24.61 -2.58 -6.44
C LYS A 241 23.93 -3.92 -6.60
N THR A 242 23.24 -4.10 -7.71
CA THR A 242 22.42 -5.30 -7.93
C THR A 242 22.90 -6.13 -9.10
N ARG A 243 22.78 -7.45 -8.97
CA ARG A 243 22.91 -8.41 -10.07
C ARG A 243 21.56 -8.62 -10.74
N LYS A 244 21.55 -9.19 -11.92
CA LYS A 244 20.32 -9.52 -12.63
C LYS A 244 19.41 -10.42 -11.79
N GLY A 245 18.19 -9.96 -11.57
CA GLY A 245 17.18 -10.67 -10.78
C GLY A 245 17.40 -10.60 -9.27
N GLU A 246 18.31 -9.74 -8.81
CA GLU A 246 18.55 -9.59 -7.38
C GLU A 246 17.37 -8.94 -6.68
N GLN A 247 16.97 -9.53 -5.56
CA GLN A 247 15.84 -9.08 -4.76
C GLN A 247 16.31 -8.25 -3.57
N VAL A 248 15.65 -7.12 -3.36
CA VAL A 248 15.75 -6.29 -2.16
C VAL A 248 14.39 -6.37 -1.46
N ASN A 249 14.37 -6.94 -0.26
CA ASN A 249 13.17 -7.06 0.55
C ASN A 249 13.12 -5.92 1.57
N VAL A 250 11.92 -5.34 1.73
CA VAL A 250 11.67 -4.25 2.66
C VAL A 250 10.47 -4.60 3.53
N ARG A 251 10.62 -4.42 4.83
CA ARG A 251 9.55 -4.51 5.82
C ARG A 251 9.19 -3.12 6.25
N VAL A 252 7.91 -2.78 6.15
CA VAL A 252 7.41 -1.43 6.39
C VAL A 252 6.28 -1.48 7.39
N ALA A 253 6.28 -0.58 8.36
CA ALA A 253 5.12 -0.37 9.24
C ALA A 253 4.97 1.10 9.57
N SER A 254 3.79 1.47 10.04
CA SER A 254 3.53 2.82 10.54
C SER A 254 2.72 2.81 11.83
N SER A 255 2.68 3.97 12.50
CA SER A 255 1.95 4.20 13.73
C SER A 255 1.53 5.67 13.82
N PHE A 256 0.34 5.91 14.36
CA PHE A 256 -0.09 7.26 14.75
C PHE A 256 0.28 7.60 16.18
N ILE A 257 0.82 6.64 16.95
CA ILE A 257 1.17 6.80 18.36
C ILE A 257 2.61 7.27 18.55
N SER A 258 3.58 6.49 18.06
CA SER A 258 5.01 6.81 18.23
C SER A 258 5.91 6.04 17.26
N PRO A 259 7.20 6.42 17.12
CA PRO A 259 8.18 5.65 16.37
C PRO A 259 8.37 4.22 16.91
N GLU A 260 8.39 4.06 18.24
CA GLU A 260 8.54 2.75 18.91
C GLU A 260 7.35 1.85 18.62
N GLN A 261 6.16 2.43 18.56
CA GLN A 261 4.96 1.70 18.19
C GLN A 261 4.99 1.28 16.71
N ALA A 262 5.53 2.11 15.81
CA ALA A 262 5.74 1.70 14.42
C ALA A 262 6.69 0.48 14.31
N GLU A 263 7.77 0.45 15.10
CA GLU A 263 8.65 -0.71 15.19
C GLU A 263 7.95 -1.94 15.81
N LEU A 264 7.05 -1.73 16.74
CA LEU A 264 6.23 -2.81 17.32
C LEU A 264 5.27 -3.38 16.28
N ASN A 265 4.59 -2.53 15.52
CA ASN A 265 3.69 -2.92 14.44
C ASN A 265 4.41 -3.72 13.34
N LEU A 266 5.70 -3.47 13.12
CA LEU A 266 6.52 -4.24 12.17
C LEU A 266 6.58 -5.74 12.52
N LYS A 267 6.38 -6.10 13.82
CA LYS A 267 6.36 -7.49 14.27
C LYS A 267 5.18 -8.30 13.72
N GLU A 268 4.14 -7.65 13.16
CA GLU A 268 3.06 -8.35 12.47
C GLU A 268 3.56 -9.21 11.30
N LEU A 269 4.66 -8.84 10.69
CA LEU A 269 5.28 -9.58 9.59
C LEU A 269 6.03 -10.84 10.06
N GLY A 270 6.37 -10.93 11.35
CA GLY A 270 7.11 -12.07 11.93
C GLY A 270 8.40 -12.35 11.17
N THR A 271 8.64 -13.62 10.86
CA THR A 271 9.77 -14.09 10.02
C THR A 271 9.31 -14.47 8.61
N ASP A 272 8.05 -14.19 8.27
CA ASP A 272 7.45 -14.63 7.01
C ASP A 272 8.08 -13.92 5.80
N ASN A 273 8.16 -14.65 4.70
CA ASN A 273 8.43 -14.06 3.38
C ASN A 273 7.13 -13.49 2.77
N ILE A 274 7.26 -12.80 1.64
CA ILE A 274 6.13 -12.12 1.01
C ILE A 274 5.03 -13.10 0.56
N GLU A 275 5.39 -14.31 0.13
CA GLU A 275 4.44 -15.35 -0.27
C GLU A 275 3.63 -15.87 0.92
N GLN A 276 4.26 -16.03 2.07
CA GLN A 276 3.60 -16.46 3.31
C GLN A 276 2.66 -15.37 3.84
N ILE A 277 3.08 -14.11 3.78
CA ILE A 277 2.22 -12.97 4.17
C ILE A 277 1.02 -12.89 3.23
N ALA A 278 1.23 -12.99 1.92
CA ALA A 278 0.14 -13.01 0.93
C ALA A 278 -0.82 -14.19 1.16
N ALA A 279 -0.31 -15.38 1.48
CA ALA A 279 -1.14 -16.55 1.77
C ALA A 279 -2.00 -16.35 3.03
N LYS A 280 -1.44 -15.75 4.08
CA LYS A 280 -2.18 -15.38 5.30
C LYS A 280 -3.26 -14.35 4.98
N GLY A 281 -2.93 -13.29 4.24
CA GLY A 281 -3.88 -12.27 3.79
C GLY A 281 -5.01 -12.86 2.95
N ARG A 282 -4.68 -13.79 2.04
CA ARG A 282 -5.68 -14.53 1.25
C ARG A 282 -6.65 -15.32 2.13
N LYS A 283 -6.12 -15.97 3.17
CA LYS A 283 -6.98 -16.71 4.13
C LYS A 283 -7.94 -15.75 4.84
N VAL A 284 -7.44 -14.63 5.37
CA VAL A 284 -8.27 -13.62 6.06
C VAL A 284 -9.39 -13.12 5.13
N TRP A 285 -9.08 -12.82 3.88
CA TRP A 285 -10.09 -12.40 2.90
C TRP A 285 -11.12 -13.48 2.60
N ASN A 286 -10.70 -14.73 2.45
CA ASN A 286 -11.64 -15.84 2.25
C ASN A 286 -12.55 -16.05 3.47
N ASP A 287 -12.02 -15.91 4.69
CA ASP A 287 -12.81 -16.04 5.92
C ASP A 287 -13.87 -14.91 6.02
N VAL A 288 -13.55 -13.70 5.58
CA VAL A 288 -14.47 -12.56 5.59
C VAL A 288 -15.50 -12.66 4.46
N LEU A 289 -15.06 -12.85 3.23
CA LEU A 289 -15.94 -12.88 2.06
C LEU A 289 -16.80 -14.14 2.03
N GLY A 290 -16.28 -15.26 2.54
CA GLY A 290 -16.97 -16.55 2.58
C GLY A 290 -18.15 -16.63 3.56
N ARG A 291 -18.44 -15.57 4.31
CA ARG A 291 -19.68 -15.47 5.10
C ARG A 291 -20.93 -15.38 4.24
N ILE A 292 -20.78 -15.00 2.97
CA ILE A 292 -21.86 -15.01 1.99
C ILE A 292 -21.43 -15.89 0.82
N GLU A 293 -22.11 -17.02 0.65
CA GLU A 293 -21.90 -17.90 -0.49
C GLU A 293 -22.93 -17.60 -1.57
N VAL A 294 -22.45 -17.22 -2.75
CA VAL A 294 -23.28 -16.98 -3.94
C VAL A 294 -22.93 -18.02 -4.99
N LYS A 295 -23.97 -18.59 -5.60
CA LYS A 295 -23.87 -19.52 -6.73
C LYS A 295 -24.52 -18.88 -7.94
N ASP A 296 -23.76 -18.75 -9.01
CA ASP A 296 -24.22 -18.23 -10.29
C ASP A 296 -23.39 -18.89 -11.40
N ASP A 297 -24.03 -19.15 -12.53
CA ASP A 297 -23.38 -19.72 -13.70
C ASP A 297 -22.57 -18.65 -14.47
N ASP A 298 -22.88 -17.38 -14.27
CA ASP A 298 -22.14 -16.24 -14.83
C ASP A 298 -21.03 -15.79 -13.88
N ILE A 299 -19.79 -16.00 -14.32
CA ILE A 299 -18.59 -15.63 -13.55
C ILE A 299 -18.48 -14.10 -13.34
N ASP A 300 -19.03 -13.28 -14.23
CA ASP A 300 -18.96 -11.82 -14.11
C ASP A 300 -19.93 -11.31 -13.05
N HIS A 301 -21.06 -12.01 -12.83
CA HIS A 301 -21.92 -11.75 -11.67
C HIS A 301 -21.19 -12.03 -10.36
N LEU A 302 -20.48 -13.17 -10.25
CA LEU A 302 -19.68 -13.52 -9.07
C LEU A 302 -18.55 -12.52 -8.84
N ARG A 303 -17.83 -12.09 -9.89
CA ARG A 303 -16.79 -11.07 -9.83
C ARG A 303 -17.35 -9.74 -9.34
N THR A 304 -18.49 -9.32 -9.87
CA THR A 304 -19.16 -8.09 -9.46
C THR A 304 -19.58 -8.16 -8.01
N PHE A 305 -20.23 -9.24 -7.60
CA PHE A 305 -20.70 -9.42 -6.22
C PHE A 305 -19.53 -9.39 -5.22
N TYR A 306 -18.51 -10.23 -5.41
CA TYR A 306 -17.41 -10.31 -4.47
C TYR A 306 -16.50 -9.07 -4.50
N SER A 307 -16.37 -8.38 -5.64
CA SER A 307 -15.65 -7.10 -5.69
C SER A 307 -16.40 -5.98 -4.96
N CYS A 308 -17.74 -5.95 -5.03
CA CYS A 308 -18.55 -5.03 -4.24
C CYS A 308 -18.49 -5.38 -2.74
N LEU A 309 -18.57 -6.66 -2.39
CA LEU A 309 -18.44 -7.11 -1.01
C LEU A 309 -17.06 -6.76 -0.41
N TYR A 310 -15.98 -6.95 -1.17
CA TYR A 310 -14.64 -6.49 -0.81
C TYR A 310 -14.64 -4.98 -0.46
N ARG A 311 -15.26 -4.13 -1.31
CA ARG A 311 -15.36 -2.69 -1.05
C ARG A 311 -16.13 -2.38 0.23
N SER A 312 -17.19 -3.13 0.52
CA SER A 312 -18.04 -2.91 1.70
C SER A 312 -17.34 -3.23 3.03
N VAL A 313 -16.24 -3.98 3.01
CA VAL A 313 -15.49 -4.37 4.22
C VAL A 313 -14.08 -3.76 4.28
N LEU A 314 -13.80 -2.76 3.46
CA LEU A 314 -12.60 -1.93 3.60
C LEU A 314 -12.75 -0.91 4.73
N PHE A 315 -13.94 -0.32 4.87
CA PHE A 315 -14.26 0.71 5.86
C PHE A 315 -15.39 0.24 6.79
N PRO A 316 -15.44 0.75 8.05
CA PRO A 316 -14.53 1.70 8.69
C PRO A 316 -13.13 1.09 8.87
N ARG A 317 -12.07 1.93 8.79
CA ARG A 317 -10.70 1.48 9.04
C ARG A 317 -10.40 1.43 10.53
N SER A 318 -9.64 0.42 10.98
CA SER A 318 -9.05 0.44 12.31
C SER A 318 -8.07 1.61 12.45
N PHE A 319 -8.15 2.27 13.59
CA PHE A 319 -7.27 3.39 13.96
C PHE A 319 -6.68 3.16 15.35
N TYR A 320 -6.65 1.92 15.78
CA TYR A 320 -6.07 1.47 17.04
C TYR A 320 -4.84 0.59 16.76
N GLU A 321 -4.00 0.50 17.77
CA GLU A 321 -2.75 -0.25 17.72
C GLU A 321 -2.65 -1.11 18.98
N ILE A 322 -1.79 -2.12 18.97
CA ILE A 322 -1.56 -2.99 20.12
C ILE A 322 -0.20 -2.64 20.70
N ASP A 323 -0.17 -2.24 21.95
CA ASP A 323 1.06 -1.86 22.64
C ASP A 323 1.94 -3.08 23.01
N ALA A 324 3.09 -2.82 23.60
CA ALA A 324 4.04 -3.87 24.00
C ALA A 324 3.51 -4.81 25.10
N LYS A 325 2.45 -4.42 25.80
CA LYS A 325 1.78 -5.23 26.83
C LYS A 325 0.64 -6.06 26.28
N GLY A 326 0.22 -5.78 25.04
CA GLY A 326 -0.94 -6.38 24.39
C GLY A 326 -2.23 -5.57 24.60
N ASP A 327 -2.13 -4.35 25.13
CA ASP A 327 -3.27 -3.49 25.34
C ASP A 327 -3.66 -2.74 24.06
N VAL A 328 -4.96 -2.56 23.85
CA VAL A 328 -5.50 -1.79 22.73
C VAL A 328 -5.41 -0.31 23.02
N MET A 329 -4.71 0.44 22.20
CA MET A 329 -4.46 1.88 22.33
C MET A 329 -4.72 2.60 21.02
N HIS A 330 -5.05 3.89 21.07
CA HIS A 330 -5.17 4.71 19.86
C HIS A 330 -4.71 6.16 20.11
N TYR A 331 -4.23 6.79 19.05
CA TYR A 331 -4.09 8.24 19.02
C TYR A 331 -5.45 8.89 18.80
N SER A 332 -5.83 9.83 19.65
CA SER A 332 -7.07 10.58 19.51
C SER A 332 -6.89 11.80 18.59
N PRO A 333 -7.53 11.82 17.41
CA PRO A 333 -7.46 12.97 16.51
C PRO A 333 -8.27 14.18 17.02
N TYR A 334 -8.95 14.06 18.16
CA TYR A 334 -9.74 15.12 18.78
C TYR A 334 -8.93 15.96 19.77
N ASN A 335 -8.09 15.31 20.60
CA ASN A 335 -7.33 15.99 21.65
C ASN A 335 -5.81 15.76 21.57
N GLY A 336 -5.34 14.83 20.70
CA GLY A 336 -3.92 14.53 20.54
C GLY A 336 -3.33 13.61 21.60
N GLU A 337 -4.14 13.00 22.45
CA GLU A 337 -3.71 12.07 23.49
C GLU A 337 -3.68 10.64 22.94
N VAL A 338 -2.88 9.79 23.59
CA VAL A 338 -2.92 8.34 23.40
C VAL A 338 -3.82 7.75 24.46
N LEU A 339 -4.91 7.13 24.04
CA LEU A 339 -5.98 6.65 24.89
C LEU A 339 -6.15 5.12 24.75
N PRO A 340 -6.61 4.43 25.81
CA PRO A 340 -6.94 3.02 25.71
C PRO A 340 -8.24 2.80 24.93
N GLY A 341 -8.35 1.62 24.31
CA GLY A 341 -9.55 1.15 23.62
C GLY A 341 -9.47 1.22 22.09
N TYR A 342 -10.48 0.64 21.47
CA TYR A 342 -10.61 0.62 20.02
C TYR A 342 -10.93 2.01 19.47
N MET A 343 -10.49 2.27 18.27
CA MET A 343 -10.92 3.40 17.46
C MET A 343 -11.00 2.98 16.00
N PHE A 344 -12.05 3.44 15.33
CA PHE A 344 -12.23 3.26 13.88
C PHE A 344 -12.49 4.64 13.25
N THR A 345 -12.13 4.77 11.98
CA THR A 345 -12.18 6.06 11.28
C THR A 345 -12.54 5.89 9.80
N ASP A 346 -12.61 7.00 9.09
CA ASP A 346 -12.82 7.09 7.64
C ASP A 346 -14.17 6.56 7.17
N THR A 347 -15.19 6.75 8.00
CA THR A 347 -16.58 6.43 7.67
C THR A 347 -17.49 7.58 8.09
N GLY A 348 -18.18 8.18 7.12
CA GLY A 348 -19.23 9.15 7.38
C GLY A 348 -20.50 8.42 7.85
N PHE A 349 -20.86 8.54 9.13
CA PHE A 349 -22.03 7.83 9.67
C PHE A 349 -23.33 8.22 8.93
N TRP A 350 -23.47 9.49 8.57
CA TRP A 350 -24.62 9.99 7.81
C TRP A 350 -24.78 9.28 6.45
N ASP A 351 -23.69 8.94 5.79
CA ASP A 351 -23.71 8.23 4.51
C ASP A 351 -24.00 6.74 4.66
N THR A 352 -23.56 6.14 5.75
CA THR A 352 -23.41 4.68 5.89
C THR A 352 -24.47 4.05 6.80
N PHE A 353 -25.17 4.81 7.66
CA PHE A 353 -26.13 4.26 8.63
C PHE A 353 -27.31 3.52 8.01
N ARG A 354 -27.69 3.86 6.77
CA ARG A 354 -28.86 3.27 6.10
C ARG A 354 -28.61 1.85 5.58
N CYS A 355 -27.39 1.57 5.12
CA CYS A 355 -27.08 0.30 4.45
C CYS A 355 -25.82 -0.37 5.04
N LEU A 356 -24.68 0.31 5.06
CA LEU A 356 -23.41 -0.31 5.45
C LEU A 356 -23.43 -0.77 6.92
N PHE A 357 -23.81 0.09 7.86
CA PHE A 357 -23.82 -0.32 9.28
C PHE A 357 -24.85 -1.41 9.58
N PRO A 358 -26.10 -1.39 9.06
CA PRO A 358 -27.01 -2.54 9.16
C PRO A 358 -26.42 -3.83 8.58
N PHE A 359 -25.75 -3.75 7.42
CA PHE A 359 -25.07 -4.89 6.82
C PHE A 359 -23.93 -5.42 7.71
N LEU A 360 -23.05 -4.53 8.21
CA LEU A 360 -21.95 -4.91 9.09
C LEU A 360 -22.47 -5.50 10.42
N ASN A 361 -23.58 -4.95 10.95
CA ASN A 361 -24.18 -5.45 12.16
C ASN A 361 -24.73 -6.88 11.99
N LEU A 362 -25.30 -7.17 10.82
CA LEU A 362 -25.81 -8.49 10.49
C LEU A 362 -24.68 -9.50 10.24
N MET A 363 -23.70 -9.12 9.43
CA MET A 363 -22.68 -10.04 8.91
C MET A 363 -21.41 -10.09 9.77
N TYR A 364 -21.04 -8.99 10.44
CA TYR A 364 -19.78 -8.83 11.17
C TYR A 364 -20.00 -8.17 12.54
N PRO A 365 -20.90 -8.71 13.39
CA PRO A 365 -21.34 -8.05 14.62
C PRO A 365 -20.20 -7.72 15.59
N SER A 366 -19.22 -8.60 15.75
CA SER A 366 -18.10 -8.35 16.67
C SER A 366 -17.26 -7.13 16.26
N MET A 367 -16.93 -7.01 14.96
CA MET A 367 -16.20 -5.84 14.46
C MET A 367 -17.05 -4.58 14.62
N ASN A 368 -18.31 -4.64 14.23
CA ASN A 368 -19.21 -3.49 14.30
C ASN A 368 -19.49 -3.05 15.74
N THR A 369 -19.56 -3.96 16.69
CA THR A 369 -19.68 -3.64 18.13
C THR A 369 -18.47 -2.84 18.60
N ASN A 370 -17.25 -3.28 18.30
CA ASN A 370 -16.04 -2.53 18.66
C ASN A 370 -16.03 -1.14 18.01
N CYS A 371 -16.44 -1.04 16.75
CA CYS A 371 -16.53 0.24 16.05
C CYS A 371 -17.54 1.19 16.71
N LEU A 372 -18.75 0.75 16.98
CA LEU A 372 -19.81 1.60 17.50
C LEU A 372 -19.63 1.96 18.98
N LEU A 373 -19.16 1.03 19.82
CA LEU A 373 -19.01 1.28 21.26
C LEU A 373 -17.87 2.24 21.59
N TYR A 374 -16.78 2.20 20.83
CA TYR A 374 -15.58 2.95 21.16
C TYR A 374 -15.37 4.19 20.30
N THR A 375 -15.93 4.23 19.09
CA THR A 375 -15.75 5.37 18.16
C THR A 375 -16.92 6.33 18.17
N SER A 376 -18.14 5.82 18.36
CA SER A 376 -19.34 6.68 18.42
C SER A 376 -19.56 7.12 19.89
N PRO A 377 -19.53 8.42 20.19
CA PRO A 377 -19.91 8.87 21.51
C PRO A 377 -21.34 8.41 21.80
N SER A 378 -21.54 7.73 22.91
CA SER A 378 -22.89 7.46 23.41
C SER A 378 -23.64 8.79 23.60
N PRO A 379 -24.90 8.91 23.20
CA PRO A 379 -25.70 10.08 23.49
C PRO A 379 -25.83 10.33 24.98
#